data_5c8f2842e23f4ab9b687fb6a670c4374
#
_entry.id   5c8f2842e23f4ab9b687fb6a670c4374
#
_cell.length_a   1.000
_cell.length_b   1.000
_cell.length_c   1.000
_cell.angle_alpha   90.00
_cell.angle_beta   90.00
_cell.angle_gamma   90.00
#
_symmetry.space_group_name_H-M   'P 1'
#
loop_
_entity.id
_entity.type
_entity.pdbx_description
1 polymer ?
#
loop_
_entity_poly.entity_id
_entity_poly.type
_entity_poly.pdbx_seq_one_letter_code
_entity_poly.pdbx_strand_id
1 'polypeptide(L)' 'MGEFLAEINGRITETYTSLQAARAAGDEFLAEMHSSELEDLKRIAARNGVNADCA' A
#
# COMPACT_ATOMS: atom_id res chain seq x y z
N MET A 1 -4.29 -14.45 -13.05
CA MET A 1 -3.73 -13.23 -13.27
C MET A 1 -4.46 -12.12 -12.62
N GLY A 2 -5.71 -11.87 -12.92
CA GLY A 2 -6.43 -10.78 -12.35
C GLY A 2 -6.56 -10.86 -10.85
N GLU A 3 -6.63 -12.09 -10.33
CA GLU A 3 -6.81 -12.25 -8.90
C GLU A 3 -5.62 -11.75 -8.12
N PHE A 4 -4.42 -12.04 -8.61
CA PHE A 4 -3.23 -11.60 -7.91
C PHE A 4 -3.13 -10.09 -7.90
N LEU A 5 -3.39 -9.47 -9.04
CA LEU A 5 -3.30 -8.03 -9.13
C LEU A 5 -4.38 -7.36 -8.28
N ALA A 6 -5.57 -7.94 -8.27
CA ALA A 6 -6.65 -7.39 -7.47
C ALA A 6 -6.31 -7.48 -5.99
N GLU A 7 -5.66 -8.55 -5.58
CA GLU A 7 -5.26 -8.71 -4.20
C GLU A 7 -4.23 -7.67 -3.81
N ILE A 8 -3.26 -7.45 -4.68
CA ILE A 8 -2.22 -6.47 -4.41
C ILE A 8 -2.85 -5.08 -4.29
N ASN A 9 -3.73 -4.76 -5.20
CA ASN A 9 -4.39 -3.46 -5.15
C ASN A 9 -5.22 -3.28 -3.89
N GLY A 10 -5.90 -4.34 -3.48
CA GLY A 10 -6.67 -4.30 -2.26
C GLY A 10 -5.80 -4.06 -1.06
N ARG A 11 -4.64 -4.69 -1.03
CA ARG A 11 -3.72 -4.51 0.07
C ARG A 11 -3.15 -3.10 0.09
N ILE A 12 -2.86 -2.55 -1.07
CA ILE A 12 -2.37 -1.18 -1.13
C ILE A 12 -3.41 -0.23 -0.56
N THR A 13 -4.66 -0.41 -0.94
CA THR A 13 -5.72 0.44 -0.46
C THR A 13 -5.88 0.31 1.05
N GLU A 14 -5.86 -0.92 1.55
CA GLU A 14 -6.01 -1.16 2.98
C GLU A 14 -4.86 -0.55 3.75
N THR A 15 -3.66 -0.73 3.25
CA THR A 15 -2.49 -0.21 3.92
C THR A 15 -2.50 1.30 3.93
N TYR A 16 -2.93 1.89 2.84
CA TYR A 16 -3.04 3.33 2.77
C TYR A 16 -4.04 3.86 3.80
N THR A 17 -5.18 3.18 3.91
CA THR A 17 -6.19 3.57 4.88
C THR A 17 -5.64 3.46 6.30
N SER A 18 -4.93 2.38 6.58
CA SER A 18 -4.34 2.20 7.89
C SER A 18 -3.31 3.28 8.19
N LEU A 19 -2.53 3.65 7.17
CA LEU A 19 -1.55 4.71 7.33
C LEU A 19 -2.23 6.02 7.70
N GLN A 20 -3.31 6.34 7.01
CA GLN A 20 -4.03 7.56 7.31
C GLN A 20 -4.59 7.55 8.73
N ALA A 21 -5.11 6.40 9.14
CA ALA A 21 -5.65 6.29 10.48
C ALA A 21 -4.56 6.46 11.53
N ALA A 22 -3.39 5.89 11.28
CA ALA A 22 -2.28 6.01 12.21
C ALA A 22 -1.83 7.46 12.32
N ARG A 23 -1.80 8.16 11.20
CA ARG A 23 -1.41 9.56 11.21
C ARG A 23 -2.42 10.40 11.96
N ALA A 24 -3.69 10.11 11.74
CA ALA A 24 -4.74 10.86 12.42
C ALA A 24 -4.68 10.64 13.93
N ALA A 25 -4.26 9.44 14.33
CA ALA A 25 -4.13 9.13 15.74
C ALA A 25 -2.82 9.65 16.34
N GLY A 26 -1.95 10.14 15.51
CA GLY A 26 -0.66 10.62 16.01
C GLY A 26 0.30 9.50 16.33
N ASP A 27 0.05 8.31 15.79
CA ASP A 27 0.88 7.15 16.06
C ASP A 27 1.98 7.07 15.02
N GLU A 28 3.08 7.72 15.30
CA GLU A 28 4.16 7.80 14.32
C GLU A 28 4.81 6.46 14.06
N PHE A 29 4.84 5.61 15.07
CA PHE A 29 5.44 4.30 14.91
C PHE A 29 4.66 3.47 13.91
N LEU A 30 3.35 3.39 14.09
CA LEU A 30 2.49 2.66 13.17
C LEU A 30 2.48 3.29 11.80
N ALA A 31 2.49 4.62 11.76
CA ALA A 31 2.50 5.32 10.48
C ALA A 31 3.73 4.94 9.68
N GLU A 32 4.87 4.85 10.35
CA GLU A 32 6.10 4.47 9.68
C GLU A 32 6.04 3.04 9.18
N MET A 33 5.50 2.15 10.00
CA MET A 33 5.38 0.76 9.60
C MET A 33 4.50 0.62 8.37
N HIS A 34 3.36 1.27 8.38
CA HIS A 34 2.44 1.17 7.25
C HIS A 34 3.02 1.84 6.02
N SER A 35 3.76 2.91 6.21
CA SER A 35 4.38 3.59 5.09
C SER A 35 5.39 2.68 4.39
N SER A 36 6.20 2.00 5.18
CA SER A 36 7.18 1.05 4.65
C SER A 36 6.48 -0.08 3.92
N GLU A 37 5.43 -0.59 4.51
CA GLU A 37 4.67 -1.67 3.92
C GLU A 37 4.05 -1.23 2.60
N LEU A 38 3.55 -0.02 2.57
CA LEU A 38 2.94 0.51 1.36
C LEU A 38 3.96 0.61 0.23
N GLU A 39 5.15 1.04 0.55
CA GLU A 39 6.20 1.13 -0.44
C GLU A 39 6.55 -0.24 -1.01
N ASP A 40 6.62 -1.22 -0.14
CA ASP A 40 6.91 -2.58 -0.58
C ASP A 40 5.82 -3.09 -1.51
N LEU A 41 4.58 -2.85 -1.15
CA LEU A 41 3.46 -3.30 -1.97
C LEU A 41 3.48 -2.63 -3.32
N LYS A 42 3.79 -1.35 -3.35
CA LYS A 42 3.86 -0.62 -4.61
C LYS A 42 4.99 -1.17 -5.49
N ARG A 43 6.09 -1.52 -4.87
CA ARG A 43 7.21 -2.09 -5.60
C ARG A 43 6.83 -3.42 -6.22
N ILE A 44 6.14 -4.26 -5.44
CA ILE A 44 5.69 -5.54 -5.95
C ILE A 44 4.73 -5.34 -7.10
N ALA A 45 3.81 -4.39 -6.95
CA ALA A 45 2.85 -4.12 -7.99
C ALA A 45 3.53 -3.66 -9.26
N ALA A 46 4.49 -2.78 -9.13
CA ALA A 46 5.21 -2.29 -10.30
C ALA A 46 5.94 -3.40 -11.02
N ARG A 47 6.49 -4.33 -10.23
CA ARG A 47 7.22 -5.43 -10.81
C ARG A 47 6.31 -6.32 -11.61
N ASN A 48 5.06 -6.44 -11.21
CA ASN A 48 4.12 -7.29 -11.88
C ASN A 48 3.23 -6.56 -12.89
N GLY A 49 3.62 -5.37 -13.24
CA GLY A 49 2.90 -4.67 -14.27
C GLY A 49 1.72 -3.87 -13.81
N VAL A 50 1.49 -3.82 -12.51
CA VAL A 50 0.41 -3.00 -12.00
C VAL A 50 0.91 -1.59 -11.95
N ASN A 51 0.34 -0.75 -12.76
CA ASN A 51 0.81 0.59 -12.84
C ASN A 51 -0.06 1.48 -12.04
N ALA A 52 0.16 1.51 -10.81
CA ALA A 52 -0.69 2.23 -9.93
C ALA A 52 -0.65 3.69 -10.16
N ASP A 53 0.47 4.21 -10.54
CA ASP A 53 0.50 5.59 -10.78
C ASP A 53 0.44 5.88 -12.16
N CYS A 54 0.34 4.98 -12.95
CA CYS A 54 0.02 5.21 -14.25
C CYS A 54 0.49 6.41 -14.79
N ALA A 55 1.35 6.83 -14.41
CA ALA A 55 1.80 8.10 -14.86
C ALA A 55 1.84 8.22 -16.30
#